data_bb880db1ab37f3e53d45c501ecf4927f
#
_entry.id   bb880db1ab37f3e53d45c501ecf4927f
#
_cell.length_a   1.000
_cell.length_b   1.000
_cell.length_c   1.000
_cell.angle_alpha   90.00
_cell.angle_beta   90.00
_cell.angle_gamma   90.00
#
_symmetry.space_group_name_H-M   'P 1'
#
loop_
_entity.id
_entity.type
_entity.pdbx_description
1 polymer ?
#
loop_
_entity_poly.entity_id
_entity_poly.type
_entity_poly.pdbx_seq_one_letter_code
_entity_poly.pdbx_strand_id
1 'polypeptide(L)'
;MFNLTAASDEERAADISEMQSRLTALIGVVPGLQSITLKPDLGLVEDHWDVVLVSEHDDNAALEGYQEHPAHKEAGAFIRSVTNDRATVDYEL
;
A
#
# COMPACT_ATOMS: atom_id res chain seq x y z
N MET A 1 5.72 3.09 -2.65
CA MET A 1 5.92 4.20 -1.71
C MET A 1 4.95 5.32 -2.02
N PHE A 2 4.44 5.97 -1.02
CA PHE A 2 3.45 7.04 -1.17
C PHE A 2 3.77 8.23 -0.29
N ASN A 3 3.34 9.41 -0.74
CA ASN A 3 3.25 10.59 0.10
C ASN A 3 1.77 10.86 0.39
N LEU A 4 1.48 11.24 1.64
CA LEU A 4 0.12 11.46 2.12
C LEU A 4 -0.30 12.92 1.94
N THR A 5 -1.59 13.15 1.70
CA THR A 5 -2.16 14.50 1.60
C THR A 5 -2.52 15.09 2.96
N ALA A 6 -2.54 14.27 4.02
CA ALA A 6 -2.96 14.70 5.36
C ALA A 6 -2.16 15.91 5.86
N ALA A 7 -2.87 16.88 6.44
CA ALA A 7 -2.30 18.13 6.90
C ALA A 7 -1.79 18.09 8.35
N SER A 8 -2.14 17.05 9.11
CA SER A 8 -1.74 16.89 10.51
C SER A 8 -1.22 15.48 10.78
N ASP A 9 -0.43 15.33 11.84
CA ASP A 9 0.08 14.02 12.28
C ASP A 9 -1.06 13.08 12.68
N GLU A 10 -2.11 13.63 13.27
CA GLU A 10 -3.29 12.90 13.69
C GLU A 10 -4.05 12.30 12.50
N GLU A 11 -4.29 13.11 11.46
CA GLU A 11 -4.91 12.66 10.22
C GLU A 11 -4.03 11.64 9.51
N ARG A 12 -2.72 11.87 9.49
CA ARG A 12 -1.75 10.97 8.87
C ARG A 12 -1.79 9.59 9.53
N ALA A 13 -1.78 9.54 10.86
CA ALA A 13 -1.85 8.29 11.61
C ALA A 13 -3.17 7.54 11.34
N ALA A 14 -4.28 8.26 11.26
CA ALA A 14 -5.58 7.67 10.95
C ALA A 14 -5.63 7.10 9.52
N ASP A 15 -5.09 7.83 8.55
CA ASP A 15 -5.04 7.39 7.16
C ASP A 15 -4.15 6.16 7.00
N ILE A 16 -2.98 6.12 7.65
CA ILE A 16 -2.08 4.96 7.63
C ILE A 16 -2.77 3.74 8.23
N SER A 17 -3.43 3.90 9.37
CA SER A 17 -4.16 2.81 10.01
C SER A 17 -5.25 2.23 9.11
N GLU A 18 -6.01 3.08 8.43
CA GLU A 18 -7.05 2.65 7.51
C GLU A 18 -6.44 1.96 6.27
N MET A 19 -5.36 2.49 5.71
CA MET A 19 -4.65 1.85 4.61
C MET A 19 -4.16 0.45 5.01
N GLN A 20 -3.57 0.30 6.20
CA GLN A 20 -3.10 -0.99 6.72
C GLN A 20 -4.26 -1.98 6.84
N SER A 21 -5.38 -1.56 7.38
CA SER A 21 -6.56 -2.40 7.56
C SER A 21 -7.11 -2.89 6.22
N ARG A 22 -7.26 -2.00 5.26
CA ARG A 22 -7.78 -2.34 3.93
C ARG A 22 -6.85 -3.27 3.16
N LEU A 23 -5.54 -3.06 3.26
CA LEU A 23 -4.55 -3.90 2.59
C LEU A 23 -4.45 -5.29 3.23
N THR A 24 -4.43 -5.36 4.55
CA THR A 24 -4.40 -6.64 5.28
C THR A 24 -5.61 -7.51 4.95
N ALA A 25 -6.76 -6.89 4.74
CA ALA A 25 -7.99 -7.61 4.37
C ALA A 25 -7.91 -8.31 3.01
N LEU A 26 -6.93 -7.96 2.16
CA LEU A 26 -6.73 -8.62 0.86
C LEU A 26 -6.10 -10.00 0.98
N ILE A 27 -5.41 -10.29 2.08
CA ILE A 27 -4.81 -11.61 2.32
C ILE A 27 -5.93 -12.63 2.47
N GLY A 28 -5.84 -13.72 1.69
CA GLY A 28 -6.89 -14.75 1.67
C GLY A 28 -8.05 -14.43 0.72
N VAL A 29 -8.13 -13.21 0.20
CA VAL A 29 -9.13 -12.80 -0.79
C VAL A 29 -8.54 -12.80 -2.19
N VAL A 30 -7.33 -12.27 -2.34
CA VAL A 30 -6.62 -12.20 -3.63
C VAL A 30 -5.76 -13.45 -3.80
N PRO A 31 -6.01 -14.28 -4.82
CA PRO A 31 -5.22 -15.50 -5.04
C PRO A 31 -3.74 -15.18 -5.25
N GLY A 32 -2.85 -15.95 -4.60
CA GLY A 32 -1.42 -15.84 -4.76
C GLY A 32 -0.76 -14.68 -4.00
N LEU A 33 -1.53 -13.88 -3.29
CA LEU A 33 -0.98 -12.85 -2.40
C LEU A 33 -0.49 -13.51 -1.11
N GLN A 34 0.83 -13.55 -0.92
CA GLN A 34 1.46 -14.19 0.24
C GLN A 34 1.53 -13.27 1.44
N SER A 35 1.91 -12.02 1.21
CA SER A 35 2.03 -11.03 2.28
C SER A 35 1.83 -9.62 1.72
N ILE A 36 1.38 -8.73 2.58
CA ILE A 36 1.28 -7.30 2.27
C ILE A 36 1.45 -6.52 3.57
N THR A 37 2.35 -5.55 3.55
CA THR A 37 2.60 -4.67 4.70
C THR A 37 2.69 -3.23 4.25
N LEU A 38 2.24 -2.33 5.11
CA LEU A 38 2.41 -0.89 4.94
C LEU A 38 3.04 -0.35 6.21
N LYS A 39 4.16 0.36 6.07
CA LYS A 39 4.90 0.93 7.21
C LYS A 39 5.19 2.39 6.97
N PRO A 40 5.06 3.24 8.01
CA PRO A 40 5.47 4.64 7.91
C PRO A 40 6.98 4.77 7.96
N ASP A 41 7.49 5.84 7.34
CA ASP A 41 8.89 6.24 7.48
C ASP A 41 9.18 6.64 8.94
N LEU A 42 10.43 6.49 9.36
CA LEU A 42 10.85 6.86 10.72
C LEU A 42 10.79 8.37 10.99
N GLY A 43 10.83 9.18 9.92
CA GLY A 43 10.76 10.64 10.06
C GLY A 43 12.08 11.30 10.48
N LEU A 44 13.21 10.59 10.32
CA LEU A 44 14.53 11.07 10.76
C LEU A 44 15.26 11.89 9.70
N VAL A 45 14.90 11.72 8.43
CA VAL A 45 15.56 12.36 7.28
C VAL A 45 14.49 13.01 6.42
N GLU A 46 14.78 14.24 5.95
CA GLU A 46 13.89 14.95 5.02
C GLU A 46 13.88 14.31 3.65
N ASP A 47 12.87 14.59 2.86
CA ASP A 47 12.68 14.12 1.48
C ASP A 47 12.46 12.62 1.33
N HIS A 48 12.21 11.89 2.42
CA HIS A 48 11.74 10.51 2.35
C HIS A 48 10.26 10.44 2.00
N TRP A 49 9.87 9.36 1.34
CA TRP A 49 8.45 9.02 1.16
C TRP A 49 7.81 8.75 2.52
N ASP A 50 6.53 9.05 2.66
CA ASP A 50 5.83 8.95 3.95
C ASP A 50 5.60 7.50 4.39
N VAL A 51 5.27 6.61 3.45
CA VAL A 51 4.99 5.20 3.74
C VAL A 51 5.55 4.31 2.64
N VAL A 52 5.86 3.07 3.00
CA VAL A 52 6.22 2.00 2.07
C VAL A 52 5.21 0.87 2.16
N LEU A 53 4.75 0.40 0.99
CA LEU A 53 3.95 -0.81 0.85
C LEU A 53 4.82 -1.88 0.22
N VAL A 54 4.88 -3.05 0.86
CA VAL A 54 5.60 -4.22 0.32
C VAL A 54 4.63 -5.38 0.26
N SER A 55 4.51 -5.99 -0.92
CA SER A 55 3.69 -7.18 -1.12
C SER A 55 4.50 -8.28 -1.79
N GLU A 56 4.18 -9.52 -1.45
CA GLU A 56 4.78 -10.70 -2.08
C GLU A 56 3.69 -11.56 -2.71
N HIS A 57 3.96 -12.06 -3.91
CA HIS A 57 3.04 -12.84 -4.72
C HIS A 57 3.71 -14.14 -5.15
N ASP A 58 2.91 -15.18 -5.42
CA ASP A 58 3.44 -16.50 -5.79
C ASP A 58 4.29 -16.45 -7.06
N ASP A 59 3.85 -15.67 -8.05
CA ASP A 59 4.52 -15.51 -9.34
C ASP A 59 4.02 -14.24 -10.05
N ASN A 60 4.52 -14.00 -11.26
CA ASN A 60 4.12 -12.82 -12.03
C ASN A 60 2.64 -12.85 -12.42
N ALA A 61 2.08 -14.02 -12.69
CA ALA A 61 0.66 -14.14 -12.98
C ALA A 61 -0.20 -13.77 -11.78
N ALA A 62 0.21 -14.14 -10.57
CA ALA A 62 -0.46 -13.75 -9.34
C ALA A 62 -0.41 -12.23 -9.12
N LEU A 63 0.74 -11.61 -9.42
CA LEU A 63 0.88 -10.15 -9.34
C LEU A 63 -0.06 -9.44 -10.32
N GLU A 64 -0.16 -9.91 -11.56
CA GLU A 64 -1.10 -9.37 -12.55
C GLU A 64 -2.55 -9.52 -12.07
N GLY A 65 -2.90 -10.69 -11.55
CA GLY A 65 -4.23 -10.96 -11.00
C GLY A 65 -4.56 -10.06 -9.82
N TYR A 66 -3.58 -9.79 -8.97
CA TYR A 66 -3.71 -8.85 -7.85
C TYR A 66 -4.06 -7.44 -8.35
N GLN A 67 -3.35 -6.95 -9.35
CA GLN A 67 -3.58 -5.61 -9.90
C GLN A 67 -4.98 -5.46 -10.52
N GLU A 68 -5.51 -6.54 -11.10
CA GLU A 68 -6.82 -6.56 -11.75
C GLU A 68 -7.97 -6.91 -10.79
N HIS A 69 -7.67 -7.43 -9.60
CA HIS A 69 -8.70 -7.92 -8.68
C HIS A 69 -9.58 -6.77 -8.15
N PRO A 70 -10.92 -6.94 -8.15
CA PRO A 70 -11.84 -5.90 -7.67
C PRO A 70 -11.55 -5.43 -6.24
N ALA A 71 -11.18 -6.33 -5.34
CA ALA A 71 -10.86 -5.99 -3.96
C ALA A 71 -9.62 -5.08 -3.87
N HIS A 72 -8.60 -5.33 -4.71
CA HIS A 72 -7.43 -4.47 -4.80
C HIS A 72 -7.80 -3.09 -5.37
N LYS A 73 -8.65 -3.05 -6.39
CA LYS A 73 -9.09 -1.79 -6.99
C LYS A 73 -9.85 -0.92 -5.98
N GLU A 74 -10.66 -1.54 -5.12
CA GLU A 74 -11.38 -0.87 -4.04
C GLU A 74 -10.42 -0.27 -3.01
N ALA A 75 -9.46 -1.08 -2.52
CA ALA A 75 -8.43 -0.60 -1.61
C ALA A 75 -7.59 0.51 -2.26
N GLY A 76 -7.23 0.36 -3.52
CA GLY A 76 -6.49 1.35 -4.29
C GLY A 76 -7.23 2.68 -4.44
N ALA A 77 -8.55 2.64 -4.57
CA ALA A 77 -9.35 3.87 -4.63
C ALA A 77 -9.26 4.67 -3.34
N PHE A 78 -9.32 4.00 -2.18
CA PHE A 78 -9.12 4.67 -0.91
C PHE A 78 -7.71 5.25 -0.79
N ILE A 79 -6.68 4.44 -1.12
CA ILE A 79 -5.28 4.89 -1.05
C ILE A 79 -5.07 6.12 -1.91
N ARG A 80 -5.60 6.15 -3.13
CA ARG A 80 -5.50 7.31 -4.00
C ARG A 80 -6.19 8.55 -3.41
N SER A 81 -7.23 8.37 -2.62
CA SER A 81 -7.95 9.48 -2.00
C SER A 81 -7.16 10.18 -0.89
N VAL A 82 -6.17 9.50 -0.30
CA VAL A 82 -5.36 10.02 0.82
C VAL A 82 -3.88 10.21 0.47
N THR A 83 -3.50 9.98 -0.79
CA THR A 83 -2.11 10.14 -1.26
C THR A 83 -2.05 11.11 -2.44
N ASN A 84 -0.88 11.74 -2.64
CA ASN A 84 -0.68 12.67 -3.76
C ASN A 84 0.43 12.23 -4.71
N ASP A 85 1.37 11.40 -4.25
CA ASP A 85 2.50 10.90 -5.05
C ASP A 85 2.76 9.44 -4.74
N ARG A 86 3.29 8.71 -5.74
CA ARG A 86 3.69 7.33 -5.56
C ARG A 86 4.91 6.99 -6.41
N ALA A 87 5.67 5.97 -5.96
CA ALA A 87 6.73 5.34 -6.72
C ALA A 87 6.65 3.83 -6.51
N THR A 88 6.88 3.06 -7.55
CA THR A 88 6.70 1.60 -7.52
C THR A 88 7.84 0.91 -8.24
N VAL A 89 8.30 -0.22 -7.69
CA VAL A 89 9.23 -1.15 -8.32
C VAL A 89 8.70 -2.56 -8.09
N ASP A 90 8.59 -3.34 -9.16
CA ASP A 90 8.29 -4.76 -9.09
C ASP A 90 9.57 -5.55 -9.43
N TYR A 91 9.89 -6.57 -8.62
CA TYR A 91 11.08 -7.37 -8.85
C TYR A 91 10.86 -8.82 -8.42
N GLU A 92 11.68 -9.72 -8.95
CA GLU A 92 11.69 -11.14 -8.56
C GLU A 92 12.73 -11.38 -7.46
N LEU A 93 12.35 -12.22 -6.52
CA LEU A 93 13.25 -12.67 -5.44
C LEU A 93 14.19 -13.79 -5.93
#